data_275926ed147e62555ed1bc2885a6f154
#
_entry.id   275926ed147e62555ed1bc2885a6f154
#
_cell.length_a   1.000
_cell.length_b   1.000
_cell.length_c   1.000
_cell.angle_alpha   90.00
_cell.angle_beta   90.00
_cell.angle_gamma   90.00
#
_symmetry.space_group_name_H-M   'P 1'
#
loop_
_entity.id
_entity.type
_entity.pdbx_description
1 polymer ?
#
loop_
_entity_poly.entity_id
_entity_poly.type
_entity_poly.pdbx_seq_one_letter_code
_entity_poly.pdbx_strand_id
1 'polypeptide(L)'
;LYPGCERVPKSQRRSCFQEQIQKHIARNFRYPEIAQEMGIQGRVFVQFTIAKDGSITAIRTRGPDKNLEKEASRIIAKLPKMTPGKQRGRPVRVPFSIPIIFKLQ
;
A
#
# COMPACT_ATOMS: atom_id res chain seq x y z
N LEU A 1 -8.66 -2.50 -9.02
CA LEU A 1 -8.58 -1.04 -9.17
C LEU A 1 -8.92 -0.33 -7.88
N TYR A 2 -8.25 0.76 -7.61
CA TYR A 2 -8.59 1.61 -6.49
C TYR A 2 -9.97 2.25 -6.72
N PRO A 3 -10.82 2.36 -5.69
CA PRO A 3 -12.11 3.02 -5.85
C PRO A 3 -11.93 4.44 -6.41
N GLY A 4 -12.67 4.77 -7.46
CA GLY A 4 -12.55 6.03 -8.18
C GLY A 4 -11.69 5.97 -9.42
N CYS A 5 -10.90 4.91 -9.60
CA CYS A 5 -10.05 4.76 -10.78
C CYS A 5 -10.74 4.01 -11.93
N GLU A 6 -11.95 3.52 -11.73
CA GLU A 6 -12.67 2.78 -12.77
C GLU A 6 -13.05 3.65 -13.95
N ARG A 7 -13.21 4.94 -13.74
CA ARG A 7 -13.65 5.90 -14.77
C ARG A 7 -12.54 6.45 -15.64
N VAL A 8 -11.28 6.18 -15.26
CA VAL A 8 -10.17 6.67 -16.08
C VAL A 8 -9.89 5.68 -17.23
N PRO A 9 -9.32 6.17 -18.35
CA PRO A 9 -8.92 5.29 -19.45
C PRO A 9 -7.96 4.20 -18.99
N LYS A 10 -8.00 3.04 -19.62
CA LYS A 10 -7.14 1.91 -19.28
C LYS A 10 -5.67 2.29 -19.19
N SER A 11 -5.20 3.15 -20.09
CA SER A 11 -3.81 3.57 -20.13
C SER A 11 -3.39 4.36 -18.88
N GLN A 12 -4.35 4.93 -18.13
CA GLN A 12 -4.09 5.75 -16.96
C GLN A 12 -4.48 5.09 -15.64
N ARG A 13 -5.02 3.88 -15.69
CA ARG A 13 -5.48 3.19 -14.48
C ARG A 13 -4.35 2.88 -13.51
N ARG A 14 -3.19 2.51 -14.03
CA ARG A 14 -2.03 2.22 -13.20
C ARG A 14 -1.54 3.48 -12.48
N SER A 15 -1.46 4.59 -13.18
CA SER A 15 -1.08 5.89 -12.60
C SER A 15 -2.10 6.33 -11.56
N CYS A 16 -3.39 6.17 -11.84
CA CYS A 16 -4.46 6.50 -10.89
C CYS A 16 -4.32 5.67 -9.62
N PHE A 17 -4.10 4.37 -9.75
CA PHE A 17 -3.91 3.47 -8.62
C PHE A 17 -2.73 3.93 -7.76
N GLN A 18 -1.59 4.21 -8.39
CA GLN A 18 -0.38 4.65 -7.68
C GLN A 18 -0.59 5.98 -6.96
N GLU A 19 -1.26 6.94 -7.61
CA GLU A 19 -1.58 8.22 -6.98
C GLU A 19 -2.47 8.06 -5.76
N GLN A 20 -3.51 7.24 -5.86
CA GLN A 20 -4.42 7.02 -4.74
C GLN A 20 -3.73 6.31 -3.57
N ILE A 21 -2.85 5.36 -3.86
CA ILE A 21 -2.05 4.68 -2.84
C ILE A 21 -1.15 5.70 -2.13
N GLN A 22 -0.47 6.57 -2.87
CA GLN A 22 0.40 7.59 -2.29
C GLN A 22 -0.37 8.57 -1.41
N LYS A 23 -1.55 8.99 -1.84
CA LYS A 23 -2.42 9.85 -1.05
C LYS A 23 -2.88 9.16 0.24
N HIS A 24 -3.22 7.88 0.14
CA HIS A 24 -3.61 7.09 1.31
C HIS A 24 -2.47 6.99 2.31
N ILE A 25 -1.26 6.71 1.83
CA ILE A 25 -0.08 6.63 2.68
C ILE A 25 0.15 7.97 3.39
N ALA A 26 0.11 9.08 2.65
CA ALA A 26 0.33 10.40 3.22
C ALA A 26 -0.71 10.76 4.30
N ARG A 27 -1.97 10.39 4.08
CA ARG A 27 -3.05 10.69 5.04
C ARG A 27 -2.98 9.86 6.31
N ASN A 28 -2.45 8.64 6.23
CA ASN A 28 -2.43 7.70 7.36
C ASN A 28 -1.06 7.56 7.99
N PHE A 29 -0.07 8.22 7.44
CA PHE A 29 1.32 8.10 7.88
C PHE A 29 1.50 8.67 9.27
N ARG A 30 2.11 7.87 10.16
CA ARG A 30 2.57 8.31 11.47
C ARG A 30 3.97 7.78 11.68
N TYR A 31 4.90 8.67 11.94
CA TYR A 31 6.24 8.22 12.24
C TYR A 31 6.24 7.63 13.64
N PRO A 32 6.67 6.36 13.83
CA PRO A 32 6.70 5.77 15.17
C PRO A 32 7.58 6.60 16.11
N GLU A 33 7.06 6.93 17.27
CA GLU A 33 7.76 7.78 18.23
C GLU A 33 9.12 7.23 18.62
N ILE A 34 9.19 5.92 18.89
CA ILE A 34 10.44 5.28 19.26
C ILE A 34 11.48 5.37 18.14
N ALA A 35 11.04 5.26 16.88
CA ALA A 35 11.94 5.40 15.74
C ALA A 35 12.44 6.84 15.59
N GLN A 36 11.57 7.83 15.86
CA GLN A 36 11.98 9.23 15.87
C GLN A 36 13.06 9.49 16.93
N GLU A 37 12.83 9.00 18.14
CA GLU A 37 13.75 9.17 19.25
C GLU A 37 15.11 8.55 18.97
N MET A 38 15.13 7.42 18.29
CA MET A 38 16.36 6.69 17.98
C MET A 38 16.98 7.10 16.64
N GLY A 39 16.37 8.05 15.94
CA GLY A 39 16.87 8.49 14.63
C GLY A 39 16.79 7.43 13.54
N ILE A 40 15.85 6.50 13.66
CA ILE A 40 15.72 5.41 12.70
C ILE A 40 14.91 5.86 11.48
N GLN A 41 15.50 5.68 10.32
CA GLN A 41 14.84 5.98 9.05
C GLN A 41 15.22 4.91 8.01
N GLY A 42 14.48 4.87 6.91
CA GLY A 42 14.77 3.92 5.86
C GLY A 42 13.56 3.60 5.02
N ARG A 43 13.74 2.66 4.13
CA ARG A 43 12.70 2.22 3.19
C ARG A 43 12.14 0.89 3.65
N VAL A 44 10.81 0.81 3.71
CA VAL A 44 10.13 -0.45 3.98
C VAL A 44 9.41 -0.89 2.72
N PHE A 45 9.73 -2.09 2.24
CA PHE A 45 9.02 -2.69 1.13
C PHE A 45 7.82 -3.45 1.67
N VAL A 46 6.64 -3.15 1.11
CA VAL A 46 5.41 -3.80 1.52
C VAL A 46 4.86 -4.60 0.36
N GLN A 47 4.68 -5.89 0.56
CA GLN A 47 3.98 -6.75 -0.39
C GLN A 47 2.59 -7.02 0.14
N PHE A 48 1.61 -6.96 -0.73
CA PHE A 48 0.24 -7.31 -0.36
C PHE A 48 -0.48 -7.83 -1.59
N THR A 49 -1.60 -8.50 -1.36
CA THR A 49 -2.40 -9.08 -2.43
C THR A 49 -3.80 -8.51 -2.36
N ILE A 50 -4.32 -8.08 -3.50
CA ILE A 50 -5.74 -7.75 -3.63
C ILE A 50 -6.44 -9.07 -3.94
N ALA A 51 -7.26 -9.52 -3.00
CA ALA A 51 -7.97 -10.79 -3.13
C ALA A 51 -9.09 -10.70 -4.17
N LYS A 52 -9.69 -11.82 -4.49
CA LYS A 52 -10.77 -11.91 -5.47
C LYS A 52 -11.96 -11.03 -5.12
N ASP A 53 -12.20 -10.80 -3.83
CA ASP A 53 -13.29 -9.95 -3.34
C ASP A 53 -12.87 -8.48 -3.21
N GLY A 54 -11.63 -8.13 -3.56
CA GLY A 54 -11.11 -6.77 -3.46
C GLY A 54 -10.47 -6.42 -2.12
N SER A 55 -10.49 -7.33 -1.15
CA SER A 55 -9.86 -7.07 0.15
C SER A 55 -8.34 -7.16 0.07
N ILE A 56 -7.68 -6.47 1.00
CA ILE A 56 -6.22 -6.50 1.10
C ILE A 56 -5.83 -7.66 2.02
N THR A 57 -4.99 -8.55 1.51
CA THR A 57 -4.55 -9.75 2.23
C THR A 57 -3.05 -9.98 2.07
N ALA A 58 -2.52 -10.92 2.84
CA ALA A 58 -1.14 -11.38 2.74
C ALA A 58 -0.13 -10.24 2.81
N ILE A 59 -0.34 -9.30 3.74
CA ILE A 59 0.57 -8.16 3.92
C ILE A 59 1.89 -8.66 4.50
N ARG A 60 2.98 -8.37 3.79
CA ARG A 60 4.33 -8.69 4.25
C ARG A 60 5.21 -7.47 4.12
N THR A 61 6.05 -7.27 5.11
CA THR A 61 6.94 -6.09 5.15
C THR A 61 8.38 -6.52 5.27
N ARG A 62 9.27 -5.71 4.71
CA ARG A 62 10.71 -5.91 4.79
C ARG A 62 11.38 -4.55 4.88
N GLY A 63 12.08 -4.31 5.96
CA GLY A 63 12.74 -3.03 6.17
C GLY A 63 13.81 -3.11 7.25
N PRO A 64 14.47 -1.98 7.52
CA PRO A 64 15.59 -1.94 8.46
C PRO A 64 15.18 -2.02 9.93
N ASP A 65 13.90 -1.83 10.25
CA ASP A 65 13.45 -1.75 11.64
C ASP A 65 12.03 -2.27 11.79
N LYS A 66 11.78 -2.99 12.87
CA LYS A 66 10.47 -3.59 13.15
C LYS A 66 9.38 -2.55 13.38
N ASN A 67 9.71 -1.42 14.01
CA ASN A 67 8.73 -0.37 14.27
C ASN A 67 8.27 0.28 12.96
N LEU A 68 9.20 0.50 12.03
CA LEU A 68 8.86 1.00 10.70
C LEU A 68 8.03 -0.01 9.92
N GLU A 69 8.35 -1.30 10.03
CA GLU A 69 7.60 -2.36 9.38
C GLU A 69 6.15 -2.42 9.89
N LYS A 70 5.97 -2.30 11.21
CA LYS A 70 4.63 -2.29 11.82
C LYS A 70 3.79 -1.13 11.31
N GLU A 71 4.39 0.05 11.22
CA GLU A 71 3.68 1.22 10.73
C GLU A 71 3.30 1.04 9.25
N ALA A 72 4.22 0.55 8.43
CA ALA A 72 3.94 0.29 7.02
C ALA A 72 2.79 -0.70 6.86
N SER A 73 2.80 -1.78 7.64
CA SER A 73 1.73 -2.77 7.63
C SER A 73 0.39 -2.15 8.04
N ARG A 74 0.39 -1.31 9.07
CA ARG A 74 -0.81 -0.62 9.55
C ARG A 74 -1.42 0.27 8.44
N ILE A 75 -0.57 1.03 7.76
CA ILE A 75 -1.02 1.92 6.68
C ILE A 75 -1.70 1.12 5.57
N ILE A 76 -1.07 0.05 5.14
CA ILE A 76 -1.60 -0.77 4.05
C ILE A 76 -2.87 -1.52 4.48
N ALA A 77 -2.95 -1.96 5.74
CA ALA A 77 -4.13 -2.63 6.25
C ALA A 77 -5.36 -1.73 6.26
N LYS A 78 -5.17 -0.41 6.26
CA LYS A 78 -6.28 0.55 6.23
C LYS A 78 -6.75 0.91 4.83
N LEU A 79 -6.16 0.33 3.79
CA LEU A 79 -6.62 0.58 2.43
C LEU A 79 -8.08 0.14 2.26
N PRO A 80 -8.87 0.91 1.48
CA PRO A 80 -10.24 0.53 1.22
C PRO A 80 -10.31 -0.73 0.36
N LYS A 81 -11.48 -1.35 0.34
CA LYS A 81 -11.72 -2.50 -0.53
C LYS A 81 -11.58 -2.07 -1.98
N MET A 82 -10.82 -2.83 -2.75
CA MET A 82 -10.53 -2.52 -4.15
C MET A 82 -11.50 -3.19 -5.08
N THR A 83 -11.58 -2.67 -6.32
CA THR A 83 -12.22 -3.38 -7.40
C THR A 83 -11.27 -4.50 -7.82
N PRO A 84 -11.69 -5.78 -7.76
CA PRO A 84 -10.78 -6.88 -8.07
C PRO A 84 -10.31 -6.85 -9.52
N GLY A 85 -9.08 -7.30 -9.75
CA GLY A 85 -8.60 -7.55 -11.08
C GLY A 85 -9.41 -8.68 -11.72
N LYS A 86 -9.53 -8.65 -13.04
CA LYS A 86 -10.27 -9.67 -13.78
C LYS A 86 -9.43 -10.24 -14.91
N GLN A 87 -9.54 -11.54 -15.10
CA GLN A 87 -8.96 -12.23 -16.23
C GLN A 87 -10.05 -13.08 -16.86
N ARG A 88 -10.34 -12.84 -18.14
CA ARG A 88 -11.42 -13.51 -18.86
C ARG A 88 -12.77 -13.39 -18.13
N GLY A 89 -13.04 -12.19 -17.55
CA GLY A 89 -14.29 -11.93 -16.83
C GLY A 89 -14.37 -12.48 -15.42
N ARG A 90 -13.33 -13.18 -14.95
CA ARG A 90 -13.31 -13.75 -13.60
C ARG A 90 -12.39 -12.98 -12.69
N PRO A 91 -12.81 -12.73 -11.42
CA PRO A 91 -11.92 -12.07 -10.45
C PRO A 91 -10.67 -12.91 -10.20
N VAL A 92 -9.53 -12.24 -10.10
CA VAL A 92 -8.25 -12.89 -9.81
C VAL A 92 -7.54 -12.17 -8.69
N ARG A 93 -6.62 -12.87 -8.02
CA ARG A 93 -5.74 -12.26 -7.02
C ARG A 93 -4.66 -11.48 -7.74
N VAL A 94 -4.36 -10.30 -7.23
CA VAL A 94 -3.31 -9.45 -7.82
C VAL A 94 -2.32 -9.04 -6.75
N PRO A 95 -1.06 -9.50 -6.85
CA PRO A 95 -0.03 -9.09 -5.91
C PRO A 95 0.55 -7.73 -6.27
N PHE A 96 0.91 -6.97 -5.23
CA PHE A 96 1.58 -5.68 -5.39
C PHE A 96 2.74 -5.58 -4.42
N SER A 97 3.73 -4.77 -4.80
CA SER A 97 4.85 -4.43 -3.94
C SER A 97 5.11 -2.94 -4.07
N ILE A 98 5.14 -2.23 -2.94
CA ILE A 98 5.38 -0.80 -2.92
C ILE A 98 6.38 -0.45 -1.83
N PRO A 99 7.23 0.57 -2.04
CA PRO A 99 8.09 1.08 -0.98
C PRO A 99 7.40 2.19 -0.20
N ILE A 100 7.60 2.21 1.11
CA ILE A 100 7.21 3.34 1.96
C ILE A 100 8.50 3.91 2.54
N ILE A 101 8.74 5.19 2.30
CA ILE A 101 9.98 5.84 2.72
C ILE A 101 9.76 6.57 4.04
N PHE A 102 10.54 6.21 5.06
CA PHE A 102 10.54 6.86 6.36
C PHE A 102 11.76 7.76 6.43
N LYS A 103 11.54 9.05 6.39
CA LYS A 103 12.63 10.03 6.42
C LYS A 103 12.39 11.04 7.53
N LEU A 104 13.40 11.23 8.37
CA LEU A 104 13.37 12.25 9.41
C LEU A 104 13.72 13.61 8.82
N GLN A 105 13.05 14.63 9.32
CA GLN A 105 13.33 16.01 8.91
C GLN A 105 14.30 16.68 9.88
#